data_67c51905decc15d1439b870c05a2251a
#
_entry.id   67c51905decc15d1439b870c05a2251a
#
_cell.length_a   1.000
_cell.length_b   1.000
_cell.length_c   1.000
_cell.angle_alpha   90.00
_cell.angle_beta   90.00
_cell.angle_gamma   90.00
#
_symmetry.space_group_name_H-M   'P 1'
#
loop_
_entity.id
_entity.type
_entity.pdbx_description
1 polymer ?
#
loop_
_entity_poly.entity_id
_entity_poly.type
_entity_poly.pdbx_seq_one_letter_code
_entity_poly.pdbx_strand_id
1 'polypeptide(L)'
;MLRHLAARQAKESDPARDAEPGKIMHETRRGEMAATGEVPFGLYYGSVDATPLFVMLAAAHLERTGDRALARELWPHVEAALSWMERYGDRDGDGFLEYGRRTAEGLANQGWKDSWDSVFHADGSLAKGPIALVEVQAYAHAAWLGGARIARALGRRTCAEALEARAEALRRRFDEAFWCPGIGTYALALDGEKKACRVRSSNAGHVLLTGIAPAERAARVAATLLEPRSFCGWGVRTIAEGEARYNPMSYHNGSVWPHDNGLIALGLSLHGLRKPLVRLLGGLFDAALWTDMKRLPELFCGFPRLPGQGPTAYPVACLPQAWASASAFAVLGALLGVTFRPDQRQIRFVRPVLPPWLEMVRIENLRLGGASVDLVMHRHEGDEVSLRVLRRRGRIEVAVIN
;
A
#
# COMPACT_ATOMS: atom_id res chain seq x y z
N MET A 1 7.80 -13.99 -7.40
CA MET A 1 7.38 -13.55 -6.04
C MET A 1 6.20 -14.37 -5.52
N LEU A 2 5.00 -14.35 -6.11
CA LEU A 2 3.82 -15.06 -5.60
C LEU A 2 4.06 -16.54 -5.28
N ARG A 3 4.65 -17.33 -6.20
CA ARG A 3 5.03 -18.73 -5.95
C ARG A 3 6.03 -18.91 -4.79
N HIS A 4 6.95 -17.96 -4.64
CA HIS A 4 7.93 -17.98 -3.57
C HIS A 4 7.28 -17.77 -2.18
N LEU A 5 6.35 -16.82 -2.09
CA LEU A 5 5.57 -16.58 -0.87
C LEU A 5 4.64 -17.76 -0.57
N ALA A 6 3.92 -18.27 -1.57
CA ALA A 6 3.04 -19.43 -1.44
C ALA A 6 3.77 -20.67 -0.93
N ALA A 7 4.98 -20.94 -1.46
CA ALA A 7 5.78 -22.09 -1.03
C ALA A 7 6.25 -22.00 0.44
N ARG A 8 6.24 -20.80 1.04
CA ARG A 8 6.63 -20.52 2.43
C ARG A 8 5.48 -20.13 3.33
N GLN A 9 4.25 -20.27 2.85
CA GLN A 9 3.06 -20.04 3.66
C GLN A 9 3.05 -21.00 4.86
N ALA A 10 2.76 -20.48 6.05
CA ALA A 10 2.71 -21.28 7.27
C ALA A 10 1.62 -22.35 7.19
N LYS A 11 1.95 -23.57 7.60
CA LYS A 11 1.03 -24.73 7.62
C LYS A 11 0.59 -25.12 9.00
N GLU A 12 1.35 -24.71 10.01
CA GLU A 12 1.15 -25.03 11.43
C GLU A 12 1.36 -23.80 12.30
N SER A 13 0.94 -23.87 13.55
CA SER A 13 1.20 -22.85 14.56
C SER A 13 2.58 -23.06 15.17
N ASP A 14 3.40 -22.00 15.13
CA ASP A 14 4.70 -21.95 15.78
C ASP A 14 4.85 -20.58 16.47
N PRO A 15 4.61 -20.50 17.81
CA PRO A 15 4.70 -19.25 18.54
C PRO A 15 6.09 -18.60 18.49
N ALA A 16 7.17 -19.38 18.40
CA ALA A 16 8.53 -18.85 18.37
C ALA A 16 8.81 -18.02 17.10
N ARG A 17 8.08 -18.29 16.03
CA ARG A 17 8.19 -17.57 14.75
C ARG A 17 6.96 -16.72 14.41
N ASP A 18 6.03 -16.54 15.36
CA ASP A 18 4.73 -15.88 15.14
C ASP A 18 3.94 -16.50 13.97
N ALA A 19 4.14 -17.82 13.70
CA ALA A 19 3.48 -18.54 12.62
C ALA A 19 2.09 -19.06 13.03
N GLU A 20 1.15 -18.99 12.06
CA GLU A 20 -0.21 -19.52 12.17
C GLU A 20 -0.63 -20.08 10.80
N PRO A 21 -1.41 -21.18 10.73
CA PRO A 21 -1.80 -21.78 9.47
C PRO A 21 -2.42 -20.76 8.48
N GLY A 22 -1.86 -20.67 7.29
CA GLY A 22 -2.32 -19.74 6.25
C GLY A 22 -1.61 -18.37 6.22
N LYS A 23 -0.86 -18.02 7.26
CA LYS A 23 -0.12 -16.75 7.34
C LYS A 23 1.01 -16.71 6.33
N ILE A 24 1.23 -15.56 5.72
CA ILE A 24 2.36 -15.32 4.81
C ILE A 24 3.56 -14.82 5.60
N MET A 25 4.76 -15.25 5.20
CA MET A 25 5.99 -14.85 5.89
C MET A 25 6.21 -13.33 5.81
N HIS A 26 6.78 -12.78 6.88
CA HIS A 26 7.29 -11.42 6.93
C HIS A 26 8.67 -11.35 6.27
N GLU A 27 9.63 -12.08 6.82
CA GLU A 27 11.01 -12.04 6.36
C GLU A 27 11.70 -13.40 6.44
N THR A 28 12.83 -13.52 5.75
CA THR A 28 13.76 -14.64 5.87
C THR A 28 15.18 -14.13 5.80
N ARG A 29 15.99 -14.50 6.78
CA ARG A 29 17.42 -14.17 6.88
C ARG A 29 18.26 -15.43 6.81
N ARG A 30 19.48 -15.27 6.27
CA ARG A 30 20.47 -16.37 6.13
C ARG A 30 21.77 -16.08 6.91
N GLY A 31 21.76 -15.07 7.79
CA GLY A 31 22.88 -14.74 8.65
C GLY A 31 23.10 -15.76 9.75
N GLU A 32 24.26 -15.72 10.38
CA GLU A 32 24.71 -16.67 11.42
C GLU A 32 23.71 -16.72 12.60
N MET A 33 23.33 -15.58 13.15
CA MET A 33 22.36 -15.50 14.27
C MET A 33 21.00 -16.14 13.94
N ALA A 34 20.54 -16.03 12.68
CA ALA A 34 19.33 -16.70 12.24
C ALA A 34 19.53 -18.21 12.04
N ALA A 35 20.71 -18.62 11.61
CA ALA A 35 21.05 -20.03 11.42
C ALA A 35 21.24 -20.76 12.75
N THR A 36 21.75 -20.08 13.79
CA THR A 36 21.92 -20.61 15.16
C THR A 36 20.65 -20.53 15.99
N GLY A 37 19.62 -19.82 15.50
CA GLY A 37 18.35 -19.65 16.22
C GLY A 37 18.40 -18.59 17.33
N GLU A 38 19.44 -17.76 17.38
CA GLU A 38 19.55 -16.64 18.33
C GLU A 38 18.52 -15.53 18.07
N VAL A 39 18.02 -15.44 16.83
CA VAL A 39 16.90 -14.56 16.44
C VAL A 39 15.90 -15.36 15.61
N PRO A 40 14.57 -15.08 15.70
CA PRO A 40 13.53 -15.86 15.02
C PRO A 40 13.45 -15.63 13.50
N PHE A 41 14.26 -14.75 12.94
CA PHE A 41 14.14 -14.21 11.59
C PHE A 41 14.68 -15.12 10.46
N GLY A 42 15.06 -16.37 10.73
CA GLY A 42 15.40 -17.36 9.70
C GLY A 42 14.24 -17.60 8.74
N LEU A 43 13.02 -17.76 9.26
CA LEU A 43 11.74 -17.72 8.56
C LEU A 43 10.70 -17.23 9.56
N TYR A 44 10.34 -15.95 9.50
CA TYR A 44 9.52 -15.27 10.49
C TYR A 44 8.19 -14.77 9.91
N TYR A 45 7.14 -14.84 10.73
CA TYR A 45 5.77 -14.53 10.30
C TYR A 45 5.14 -13.36 11.09
N GLY A 46 5.90 -12.63 11.87
CA GLY A 46 5.42 -11.50 12.68
C GLY A 46 5.08 -10.27 11.84
N SER A 47 4.09 -10.41 10.97
CA SER A 47 3.52 -9.35 10.13
C SER A 47 2.03 -9.63 9.93
N VAL A 48 1.19 -8.63 10.20
CA VAL A 48 -0.27 -8.74 10.02
C VAL A 48 -0.70 -8.33 8.61
N ASP A 49 0.12 -7.55 7.91
CA ASP A 49 -0.17 -6.99 6.58
C ASP A 49 0.28 -7.88 5.41
N ALA A 50 1.33 -8.70 5.56
CA ALA A 50 1.85 -9.55 4.50
C ALA A 50 0.79 -10.51 3.92
N THR A 51 -0.10 -11.02 4.75
CA THR A 51 -1.13 -11.98 4.34
C THR A 51 -2.22 -11.35 3.46
N PRO A 52 -2.89 -10.25 3.84
CA PRO A 52 -3.81 -9.57 2.93
C PRO A 52 -3.10 -9.01 1.69
N LEU A 53 -1.88 -8.49 1.80
CA LEU A 53 -1.10 -8.00 0.66
C LEU A 53 -0.77 -9.10 -0.36
N PHE A 54 -0.54 -10.34 0.07
CA PHE A 54 -0.38 -11.48 -0.83
C PHE A 54 -1.62 -11.71 -1.69
N VAL A 55 -2.82 -11.68 -1.10
CA VAL A 55 -4.09 -11.85 -1.82
C VAL A 55 -4.31 -10.69 -2.78
N MET A 56 -4.04 -9.45 -2.35
CA MET A 56 -4.11 -8.25 -3.20
C MET A 56 -3.18 -8.38 -4.41
N LEU A 57 -1.93 -8.83 -4.20
CA LEU A 57 -0.96 -9.01 -5.28
C LEU A 57 -1.39 -10.11 -6.27
N ALA A 58 -1.95 -11.23 -5.78
CA ALA A 58 -2.47 -12.29 -6.64
C ALA A 58 -3.64 -11.80 -7.51
N ALA A 59 -4.54 -11.00 -6.93
CA ALA A 59 -5.65 -10.38 -7.65
C ALA A 59 -5.18 -9.35 -8.67
N ALA A 60 -4.24 -8.48 -8.30
CA ALA A 60 -3.66 -7.48 -9.21
C ALA A 60 -2.91 -8.15 -10.39
N HIS A 61 -2.23 -9.27 -10.14
CA HIS A 61 -1.61 -10.06 -11.21
C HIS A 61 -2.66 -10.59 -12.21
N LEU A 62 -3.75 -11.17 -11.70
CA LEU A 62 -4.84 -11.65 -12.55
C LEU A 62 -5.48 -10.51 -13.35
N GLU A 63 -5.73 -9.36 -12.72
CA GLU A 63 -6.27 -8.17 -13.40
C GLU A 63 -5.33 -7.63 -14.48
N ARG A 64 -4.02 -7.65 -14.23
CA ARG A 64 -3.02 -7.16 -15.18
C ARG A 64 -2.81 -8.09 -16.37
N THR A 65 -2.86 -9.39 -16.15
CA THR A 65 -2.43 -10.39 -17.14
C THR A 65 -3.55 -11.24 -17.71
N GLY A 66 -4.63 -11.43 -16.97
CA GLY A 66 -5.68 -12.42 -17.30
C GLY A 66 -5.24 -13.87 -17.08
N ASP A 67 -4.11 -14.12 -16.40
CA ASP A 67 -3.54 -15.46 -16.21
C ASP A 67 -4.36 -16.29 -15.20
N ARG A 68 -5.38 -16.97 -15.72
CA ARG A 68 -6.22 -17.89 -14.95
C ARG A 68 -5.48 -19.18 -14.55
N ALA A 69 -4.41 -19.55 -15.25
CA ALA A 69 -3.64 -20.74 -14.91
C ALA A 69 -2.88 -20.52 -13.60
N LEU A 70 -2.15 -19.40 -13.48
CA LEU A 70 -1.50 -19.01 -12.23
C LEU A 70 -2.52 -18.75 -11.11
N ALA A 71 -3.65 -18.11 -11.42
CA ALA A 71 -4.70 -17.88 -10.42
C ALA A 71 -5.24 -19.23 -9.84
N ARG A 72 -5.41 -20.26 -10.67
CA ARG A 72 -5.82 -21.60 -10.23
C ARG A 72 -4.73 -22.29 -9.39
N GLU A 73 -3.47 -22.17 -9.80
CA GLU A 73 -2.33 -22.69 -9.04
C GLU A 73 -2.24 -22.08 -7.64
N LEU A 74 -2.43 -20.75 -7.54
CA LEU A 74 -2.33 -20.00 -6.28
C LEU A 74 -3.58 -20.08 -5.41
N TRP A 75 -4.72 -20.53 -5.95
CA TRP A 75 -6.00 -20.52 -5.23
C TRP A 75 -5.95 -21.19 -3.85
N PRO A 76 -5.36 -22.38 -3.66
CA PRO A 76 -5.28 -22.99 -2.33
C PRO A 76 -4.56 -22.11 -1.31
N HIS A 77 -3.55 -21.38 -1.74
CA HIS A 77 -2.79 -20.45 -0.90
C HIS A 77 -3.57 -19.16 -0.61
N VAL A 78 -4.31 -18.66 -1.58
CA VAL A 78 -5.23 -17.53 -1.41
C VAL A 78 -6.33 -17.89 -0.41
N GLU A 79 -6.93 -19.06 -0.57
CA GLU A 79 -7.98 -19.58 0.32
C GLU A 79 -7.47 -19.75 1.76
N ALA A 80 -6.25 -20.30 1.93
CA ALA A 80 -5.60 -20.41 3.24
C ALA A 80 -5.29 -19.03 3.86
N ALA A 81 -4.84 -18.05 3.06
CA ALA A 81 -4.60 -16.68 3.53
C ALA A 81 -5.90 -15.99 3.98
N LEU A 82 -6.98 -16.12 3.21
CA LEU A 82 -8.30 -15.61 3.57
C LEU A 82 -8.83 -16.29 4.85
N SER A 83 -8.64 -17.59 4.98
CA SER A 83 -9.00 -18.34 6.19
C SER A 83 -8.19 -17.89 7.42
N TRP A 84 -6.89 -17.57 7.24
CA TRP A 84 -6.09 -17.00 8.31
C TRP A 84 -6.64 -15.64 8.77
N MET A 85 -6.99 -14.76 7.84
CA MET A 85 -7.57 -13.45 8.16
C MET A 85 -8.83 -13.59 9.04
N GLU A 86 -9.65 -14.61 8.79
CA GLU A 86 -10.89 -14.86 9.51
C GLU A 86 -10.68 -15.53 10.89
N ARG A 87 -9.75 -16.50 10.97
CA ARG A 87 -9.65 -17.37 12.15
C ARG A 87 -8.59 -16.95 13.15
N TYR A 88 -7.55 -16.29 12.68
CA TYR A 88 -6.38 -15.92 13.47
C TYR A 88 -6.11 -14.42 13.49
N GLY A 89 -6.47 -13.73 12.40
CA GLY A 89 -6.29 -12.29 12.27
C GLY A 89 -7.30 -11.50 13.08
N ASP A 90 -8.56 -11.93 13.11
CA ASP A 90 -9.63 -11.38 13.96
C ASP A 90 -9.64 -12.16 15.29
N ARG A 91 -9.04 -11.58 16.34
CA ARG A 91 -8.76 -12.30 17.58
C ARG A 91 -9.93 -12.30 18.55
N ASP A 92 -10.76 -11.29 18.53
CA ASP A 92 -11.90 -11.11 19.44
C ASP A 92 -13.27 -11.17 18.75
N GLY A 93 -13.28 -11.36 17.42
CA GLY A 93 -14.50 -11.55 16.63
C GLY A 93 -15.21 -10.24 16.27
N ASP A 94 -14.54 -9.09 16.38
CA ASP A 94 -15.10 -7.79 16.03
C ASP A 94 -15.04 -7.46 14.54
N GLY A 95 -14.32 -8.28 13.78
CA GLY A 95 -14.15 -8.20 12.33
C GLY A 95 -12.96 -7.37 11.88
N PHE A 96 -12.07 -6.91 12.79
CA PHE A 96 -10.83 -6.25 12.47
C PHE A 96 -9.65 -7.22 12.55
N LEU A 97 -8.67 -7.05 11.64
CA LEU A 97 -7.41 -7.76 11.73
C LEU A 97 -6.51 -7.12 12.77
N GLU A 98 -5.97 -7.93 13.65
CA GLU A 98 -5.14 -7.52 14.76
C GLU A 98 -3.85 -8.33 14.84
N TYR A 99 -2.86 -7.73 15.45
CA TYR A 99 -1.64 -8.44 15.82
C TYR A 99 -1.35 -8.34 17.32
N GLY A 100 -0.64 -9.33 17.81
CA GLY A 100 -0.06 -9.33 19.13
C GLY A 100 1.08 -10.33 19.12
N ARG A 101 2.26 -9.86 19.52
CA ARG A 101 3.49 -10.64 19.63
C ARG A 101 3.32 -11.88 20.51
N ARG A 102 3.80 -13.04 20.04
CA ARG A 102 3.75 -14.31 20.78
C ARG A 102 5.10 -14.69 21.37
N THR A 103 6.21 -14.16 20.86
CA THR A 103 7.56 -14.38 21.36
C THR A 103 8.19 -13.06 21.81
N ALA A 104 8.96 -13.10 22.88
CA ALA A 104 9.63 -11.92 23.43
C ALA A 104 10.70 -11.37 22.46
N GLU A 105 11.32 -12.24 21.68
CA GLU A 105 12.35 -11.93 20.69
C GLU A 105 11.77 -11.42 19.35
N GLY A 106 10.45 -11.55 19.16
CA GLY A 106 9.76 -11.06 17.97
C GLY A 106 9.50 -9.56 17.97
N LEU A 107 9.07 -9.05 16.83
CA LEU A 107 8.74 -7.63 16.65
C LEU A 107 7.60 -7.19 17.56
N ALA A 108 7.78 -6.06 18.24
CA ALA A 108 6.75 -5.48 19.10
C ALA A 108 5.56 -4.96 18.27
N ASN A 109 5.82 -4.34 17.14
CA ASN A 109 4.84 -3.93 16.14
C ASN A 109 5.01 -4.78 14.88
N GLN A 110 3.89 -5.25 14.31
CA GLN A 110 3.85 -6.23 13.21
C GLN A 110 3.14 -5.69 11.96
N GLY A 111 3.16 -4.38 11.76
CA GLY A 111 2.83 -3.71 10.50
C GLY A 111 4.07 -3.23 9.77
N TRP A 112 3.90 -2.52 8.65
CA TRP A 112 5.04 -2.00 7.90
C TRP A 112 5.91 -1.01 8.68
N LYS A 113 5.35 -0.31 9.67
CA LYS A 113 6.07 0.49 10.68
C LYS A 113 6.36 -0.39 11.89
N ASP A 114 7.39 -1.20 11.80
CA ASP A 114 7.72 -2.23 12.79
C ASP A 114 8.58 -1.73 13.98
N SER A 115 8.98 -0.46 14.00
CA SER A 115 9.67 0.13 15.15
C SER A 115 8.82 -0.01 16.41
N TRP A 116 9.46 -0.33 17.53
CA TRP A 116 8.80 -0.59 18.82
C TRP A 116 7.89 0.54 19.32
N ASP A 117 8.14 1.77 18.90
CA ASP A 117 7.47 2.99 19.30
C ASP A 117 6.56 3.61 18.20
N SER A 118 6.27 2.85 17.13
CA SER A 118 5.56 3.36 15.94
C SER A 118 4.04 3.47 16.10
N VAL A 119 3.45 2.83 17.13
CA VAL A 119 2.00 2.86 17.39
C VAL A 119 1.73 3.41 18.79
N PHE A 120 1.09 4.58 18.85
CA PHE A 120 0.93 5.34 20.07
C PHE A 120 -0.34 6.20 20.07
N HIS A 121 -0.78 6.61 21.26
CA HIS A 121 -1.88 7.54 21.48
C HIS A 121 -1.45 9.01 21.36
N ALA A 122 -2.42 9.93 21.28
CA ALA A 122 -2.17 11.36 21.12
C ALA A 122 -1.33 11.97 22.25
N ASP A 123 -1.32 11.37 23.44
CA ASP A 123 -0.47 11.76 24.59
C ASP A 123 0.95 11.17 24.53
N GLY A 124 1.27 10.37 23.51
CA GLY A 124 2.56 9.70 23.33
C GLY A 124 2.69 8.35 24.05
N SER A 125 1.70 7.91 24.81
CA SER A 125 1.69 6.57 25.40
C SER A 125 1.59 5.50 24.33
N LEU A 126 2.35 4.40 24.47
CA LEU A 126 2.32 3.31 23.48
C LEU A 126 0.98 2.56 23.53
N ALA A 127 0.47 2.20 22.37
CA ALA A 127 -0.70 1.35 22.27
C ALA A 127 -0.39 -0.06 22.83
N LYS A 128 -1.34 -0.62 23.58
CA LYS A 128 -1.23 -1.98 24.11
C LYS A 128 -2.02 -2.94 23.22
N GLY A 129 -1.43 -4.09 22.90
CA GLY A 129 -2.06 -5.08 22.01
C GLY A 129 -3.20 -5.88 22.64
N PRO A 130 -3.97 -6.62 21.82
CA PRO A 130 -3.80 -6.71 20.35
C PRO A 130 -4.13 -5.39 19.64
N ILE A 131 -3.43 -5.10 18.55
CA ILE A 131 -3.52 -3.81 17.85
C ILE A 131 -4.10 -4.01 16.44
N ALA A 132 -5.14 -3.24 16.11
CA ALA A 132 -5.71 -3.16 14.77
C ALA A 132 -5.20 -1.90 14.04
N LEU A 133 -4.27 -2.06 13.08
CA LEU A 133 -3.74 -0.96 12.28
C LEU A 133 -4.74 -0.54 11.20
N VAL A 134 -4.87 0.75 10.95
CA VAL A 134 -5.85 1.30 10.00
C VAL A 134 -5.62 0.82 8.56
N GLU A 135 -4.38 0.83 8.08
CA GLU A 135 -4.04 0.37 6.73
C GLU A 135 -4.28 -1.13 6.55
N VAL A 136 -4.10 -1.91 7.59
CA VAL A 136 -4.31 -3.37 7.54
C VAL A 136 -5.79 -3.70 7.33
N GLN A 137 -6.71 -2.93 7.93
CA GLN A 137 -8.14 -3.09 7.66
C GLN A 137 -8.47 -2.77 6.21
N ALA A 138 -7.85 -1.72 5.68
CA ALA A 138 -8.01 -1.37 4.27
C ALA A 138 -7.46 -2.47 3.34
N TYR A 139 -6.30 -3.05 3.66
CA TYR A 139 -5.75 -4.20 2.91
C TYR A 139 -6.65 -5.43 3.02
N ALA A 140 -7.22 -5.71 4.20
CA ALA A 140 -8.16 -6.80 4.39
C ALA A 140 -9.40 -6.64 3.51
N HIS A 141 -9.98 -5.44 3.46
CA HIS A 141 -11.09 -5.14 2.55
C HIS A 141 -10.72 -5.41 1.09
N ALA A 142 -9.56 -4.91 0.63
CA ALA A 142 -9.09 -5.15 -0.74
C ALA A 142 -8.75 -6.63 -1.00
N ALA A 143 -8.26 -7.37 0.01
CA ALA A 143 -8.01 -8.80 -0.08
C ALA A 143 -9.29 -9.61 -0.22
N TRP A 144 -10.36 -9.29 0.54
CA TRP A 144 -11.68 -9.91 0.38
C TRP A 144 -12.21 -9.70 -1.04
N LEU A 145 -12.17 -8.46 -1.56
CA LEU A 145 -12.59 -8.15 -2.93
C LEU A 145 -11.68 -8.80 -3.98
N GLY A 146 -10.38 -8.86 -3.73
CA GLY A 146 -9.38 -9.52 -4.59
C GLY A 146 -9.61 -11.01 -4.66
N GLY A 147 -9.83 -11.67 -3.52
CA GLY A 147 -10.21 -13.08 -3.43
C GLY A 147 -11.51 -13.38 -4.18
N ALA A 148 -12.52 -12.51 -4.05
CA ALA A 148 -13.78 -12.62 -4.78
C ALA A 148 -13.57 -12.55 -6.31
N ARG A 149 -12.72 -11.64 -6.80
CA ARG A 149 -12.38 -11.56 -8.23
C ARG A 149 -11.70 -12.83 -8.73
N ILE A 150 -10.73 -13.36 -7.97
CA ILE A 150 -10.07 -14.64 -8.31
C ILE A 150 -11.08 -15.78 -8.32
N ALA A 151 -11.92 -15.90 -7.29
CA ALA A 151 -12.96 -16.91 -7.19
C ALA A 151 -13.92 -16.87 -8.39
N ARG A 152 -14.39 -15.69 -8.80
CA ARG A 152 -15.23 -15.52 -10.00
C ARG A 152 -14.53 -15.96 -11.28
N ALA A 153 -13.27 -15.58 -11.47
CA ALA A 153 -12.49 -15.97 -12.63
C ALA A 153 -12.30 -17.48 -12.73
N LEU A 154 -12.35 -18.19 -11.58
CA LEU A 154 -12.28 -19.64 -11.46
C LEU A 154 -13.66 -20.35 -11.44
N GLY A 155 -14.76 -19.59 -11.59
CA GLY A 155 -16.14 -20.12 -11.61
C GLY A 155 -16.75 -20.39 -10.23
N ARG A 156 -16.13 -19.96 -9.14
CA ARG A 156 -16.55 -20.18 -7.74
C ARG A 156 -17.46 -19.04 -7.25
N ARG A 157 -18.67 -18.94 -7.80
CA ARG A 157 -19.57 -17.80 -7.60
C ARG A 157 -20.00 -17.61 -6.14
N THR A 158 -20.48 -18.66 -5.47
CA THR A 158 -20.93 -18.60 -4.07
C THR A 158 -19.79 -18.14 -3.13
N CYS A 159 -18.56 -18.62 -3.36
CA CYS A 159 -17.39 -18.16 -2.62
C CYS A 159 -17.15 -16.66 -2.85
N ALA A 160 -17.24 -16.19 -4.10
CA ALA A 160 -17.05 -14.77 -4.42
C ALA A 160 -18.08 -13.88 -3.72
N GLU A 161 -19.35 -14.27 -3.71
CA GLU A 161 -20.44 -13.54 -3.05
C GLU A 161 -20.23 -13.46 -1.52
N ALA A 162 -19.79 -14.55 -0.89
CA ALA A 162 -19.46 -14.57 0.53
C ALA A 162 -18.29 -13.62 0.87
N LEU A 163 -17.23 -13.58 0.04
CA LEU A 163 -16.10 -12.69 0.22
C LEU A 163 -16.47 -11.22 0.03
N GLU A 164 -17.34 -10.89 -0.91
CA GLU A 164 -17.87 -9.55 -1.11
C GLU A 164 -18.71 -9.08 0.07
N ALA A 165 -19.54 -9.96 0.62
CA ALA A 165 -20.34 -9.67 1.81
C ALA A 165 -19.45 -9.34 3.03
N ARG A 166 -18.31 -10.05 3.18
CA ARG A 166 -17.31 -9.75 4.22
C ARG A 166 -16.63 -8.39 4.03
N ALA A 167 -16.22 -8.09 2.78
CA ALA A 167 -15.65 -6.79 2.47
C ALA A 167 -16.61 -5.64 2.82
N GLU A 168 -17.89 -5.78 2.48
CA GLU A 168 -18.91 -4.77 2.78
C GLU A 168 -19.19 -4.67 4.29
N ALA A 169 -19.18 -5.77 5.03
CA ALA A 169 -19.33 -5.77 6.49
C ALA A 169 -18.16 -5.03 7.17
N LEU A 170 -16.92 -5.30 6.72
CA LEU A 170 -15.75 -4.60 7.21
C LEU A 170 -15.82 -3.09 6.87
N ARG A 171 -16.20 -2.72 5.65
CA ARG A 171 -16.31 -1.32 5.22
C ARG A 171 -17.22 -0.49 6.11
N ARG A 172 -18.39 -1.05 6.52
CA ARG A 172 -19.32 -0.36 7.40
C ARG A 172 -18.76 -0.12 8.80
N ARG A 173 -18.17 -1.16 9.41
CA ARG A 173 -17.60 -1.05 10.76
C ARG A 173 -16.37 -0.15 10.78
N PHE A 174 -15.58 -0.16 9.72
CA PHE A 174 -14.33 0.58 9.60
C PHE A 174 -14.51 2.09 9.73
N ASP A 175 -15.47 2.68 9.01
CA ASP A 175 -15.68 4.14 9.06
C ASP A 175 -16.13 4.59 10.45
N GLU A 176 -16.97 3.80 11.11
CA GLU A 176 -17.46 4.09 12.47
C GLU A 176 -16.32 4.01 13.51
N ALA A 177 -15.45 2.99 13.42
CA ALA A 177 -14.43 2.74 14.44
C ALA A 177 -13.17 3.62 14.28
N PHE A 178 -12.75 3.86 13.04
CA PHE A 178 -11.46 4.53 12.78
C PHE A 178 -11.58 6.01 12.44
N TRP A 179 -12.74 6.51 12.01
CA TRP A 179 -12.84 7.92 11.65
C TRP A 179 -12.75 8.84 12.86
N CYS A 180 -11.85 9.84 12.81
CA CYS A 180 -11.61 10.80 13.86
C CYS A 180 -11.93 12.22 13.37
N PRO A 181 -13.18 12.74 13.56
CA PRO A 181 -13.58 14.07 13.07
C PRO A 181 -12.67 15.19 13.59
N GLY A 182 -12.24 15.10 14.86
CA GLY A 182 -11.40 16.12 15.51
C GLY A 182 -10.01 16.29 14.92
N ILE A 183 -9.48 15.28 14.23
CA ILE A 183 -8.21 15.37 13.51
C ILE A 183 -8.38 15.32 11.98
N GLY A 184 -9.61 15.18 11.48
CA GLY A 184 -9.94 15.21 10.06
C GLY A 184 -9.39 14.04 9.23
N THR A 185 -9.07 12.90 9.87
CA THR A 185 -8.53 11.71 9.25
C THR A 185 -8.86 10.46 10.06
N TYR A 186 -8.49 9.29 9.57
CA TYR A 186 -8.60 8.04 10.33
C TYR A 186 -7.51 7.95 11.41
N ALA A 187 -7.83 7.29 12.53
CA ALA A 187 -6.89 6.94 13.58
C ALA A 187 -5.74 6.09 13.02
N LEU A 188 -4.57 6.16 13.63
CA LEU A 188 -3.42 5.29 13.29
C LEU A 188 -3.75 3.81 13.54
N ALA A 189 -4.42 3.51 14.64
CA ALA A 189 -4.79 2.16 15.07
C ALA A 189 -5.92 2.20 16.10
N LEU A 190 -6.47 1.02 16.40
CA LEU A 190 -7.19 0.74 17.65
C LEU A 190 -6.29 -0.14 18.52
N ASP A 191 -6.21 0.16 19.82
CA ASP A 191 -5.49 -0.66 20.81
C ASP A 191 -6.32 -1.87 21.25
N GLY A 192 -5.80 -2.67 22.19
CA GLY A 192 -6.47 -3.87 22.69
C GLY A 192 -7.79 -3.64 23.44
N GLU A 193 -8.07 -2.40 23.83
CA GLU A 193 -9.35 -1.97 24.40
C GLU A 193 -10.23 -1.26 23.35
N LYS A 194 -9.86 -1.31 22.08
CA LYS A 194 -10.49 -0.61 20.93
C LYS A 194 -10.48 0.91 21.05
N LYS A 195 -9.59 1.46 21.86
CA LYS A 195 -9.36 2.90 21.95
C LYS A 195 -8.56 3.40 20.76
N ALA A 196 -9.09 4.42 20.09
CA ALA A 196 -8.46 4.97 18.89
C ALA A 196 -7.16 5.74 19.20
N CYS A 197 -6.07 5.38 18.52
CA CYS A 197 -4.82 6.13 18.48
C CYS A 197 -5.01 7.34 17.55
N ARG A 198 -5.47 8.46 18.08
CA ARG A 198 -5.86 9.67 17.32
C ARG A 198 -4.62 10.48 16.91
N VAL A 199 -3.86 9.92 15.99
CA VAL A 199 -2.60 10.48 15.49
C VAL A 199 -2.68 10.64 13.97
N ARG A 200 -2.26 11.81 13.44
CA ARG A 200 -2.14 12.05 12.01
C ARG A 200 -0.94 11.33 11.46
N SER A 201 -1.16 10.31 10.65
CA SER A 201 -0.12 9.48 10.07
C SER A 201 -0.37 9.22 8.59
N SER A 202 0.70 8.85 7.87
CA SER A 202 0.60 8.42 6.47
C SER A 202 -0.19 7.13 6.28
N ASN A 203 -0.33 6.30 7.32
CA ASN A 203 -1.13 5.06 7.30
C ASN A 203 -2.57 5.30 6.82
N ALA A 204 -3.18 6.44 7.21
CA ALA A 204 -4.50 6.83 6.72
C ALA A 204 -4.54 7.03 5.19
N GLY A 205 -3.40 7.34 4.56
CA GLY A 205 -3.30 7.49 3.11
C GLY A 205 -3.41 6.16 2.36
N HIS A 206 -3.02 5.04 2.97
CA HIS A 206 -3.18 3.70 2.38
C HIS A 206 -4.65 3.27 2.30
N VAL A 207 -5.51 3.83 3.13
CA VAL A 207 -6.96 3.61 3.08
C VAL A 207 -7.53 4.02 1.72
N LEU A 208 -6.96 5.06 1.11
CA LEU A 208 -7.39 5.57 -0.20
C LEU A 208 -7.21 4.55 -1.33
N LEU A 209 -6.16 3.73 -1.26
CA LEU A 209 -5.83 2.74 -2.30
C LEU A 209 -6.89 1.65 -2.46
N THR A 210 -7.65 1.35 -1.43
CA THR A 210 -8.50 0.16 -1.36
C THR A 210 -9.98 0.41 -1.65
N GLY A 211 -10.39 1.67 -1.68
CA GLY A 211 -11.79 2.06 -1.86
C GLY A 211 -12.68 1.77 -0.65
N ILE A 212 -12.12 1.46 0.52
CA ILE A 212 -12.88 1.24 1.76
C ILE A 212 -13.49 2.57 2.27
N ALA A 213 -12.77 3.69 2.09
CA ALA A 213 -13.23 5.01 2.52
C ALA A 213 -14.31 5.57 1.60
N PRO A 214 -15.40 6.17 2.15
CA PRO A 214 -16.32 6.99 1.37
C PRO A 214 -15.61 8.17 0.69
N ALA A 215 -16.11 8.63 -0.45
CA ALA A 215 -15.46 9.68 -1.25
C ALA A 215 -15.22 10.98 -0.46
N GLU A 216 -16.17 11.37 0.41
CA GLU A 216 -16.03 12.54 1.29
C GLU A 216 -14.87 12.37 2.27
N ARG A 217 -14.75 11.19 2.92
CA ARG A 217 -13.64 10.86 3.82
C ARG A 217 -12.32 10.84 3.07
N ALA A 218 -12.29 10.25 1.88
CA ALA A 218 -11.10 10.20 1.04
C ALA A 218 -10.57 11.61 0.69
N ALA A 219 -11.46 12.53 0.32
CA ALA A 219 -11.10 13.92 0.06
C ALA A 219 -10.54 14.62 1.32
N ARG A 220 -11.13 14.35 2.49
CA ARG A 220 -10.67 14.93 3.76
C ARG A 220 -9.30 14.38 4.18
N VAL A 221 -9.10 13.06 4.06
CA VAL A 221 -7.80 12.41 4.31
C VAL A 221 -6.72 13.01 3.41
N ALA A 222 -6.99 13.13 2.11
CA ALA A 222 -6.06 13.73 1.16
C ALA A 222 -5.70 15.19 1.52
N ALA A 223 -6.67 15.98 1.98
CA ALA A 223 -6.43 17.34 2.44
C ALA A 223 -5.51 17.35 3.67
N THR A 224 -5.77 16.52 4.67
CA THR A 224 -4.96 16.39 5.89
C THR A 224 -3.52 15.92 5.59
N LEU A 225 -3.35 14.97 4.66
CA LEU A 225 -2.02 14.48 4.26
C LEU A 225 -1.17 15.55 3.55
N LEU A 226 -1.80 16.55 2.92
CA LEU A 226 -1.09 17.63 2.24
C LEU A 226 -1.02 18.94 3.03
N GLU A 227 -1.47 18.98 4.28
CA GLU A 227 -1.19 20.09 5.20
C GLU A 227 0.32 20.21 5.47
N PRO A 228 0.86 21.41 5.75
CA PRO A 228 2.30 21.60 5.99
C PRO A 228 2.87 20.69 7.09
N ARG A 229 2.06 20.36 8.11
CA ARG A 229 2.48 19.44 9.17
C ARG A 229 2.67 18.00 8.69
N SER A 230 1.92 17.56 7.68
CA SER A 230 2.01 16.22 7.13
C SER A 230 2.93 16.14 5.91
N PHE A 231 2.90 17.16 5.03
CA PHE A 231 3.67 17.22 3.79
C PHE A 231 4.86 18.17 3.93
N CYS A 232 6.08 17.63 3.94
CA CYS A 232 7.30 18.41 4.15
C CYS A 232 7.80 19.16 2.90
N GLY A 233 7.13 19.03 1.75
CA GLY A 233 7.57 19.58 0.46
C GLY A 233 8.27 18.54 -0.43
N TRP A 234 8.78 17.45 0.16
CA TRP A 234 9.35 16.30 -0.58
C TRP A 234 8.38 15.13 -0.67
N GLY A 235 7.55 14.94 0.36
CA GLY A 235 6.58 13.87 0.48
C GLY A 235 5.79 13.97 1.77
N VAL A 236 4.85 13.06 1.96
CA VAL A 236 4.09 12.89 3.20
C VAL A 236 4.97 12.20 4.23
N ARG A 237 5.04 12.81 5.41
CA ARG A 237 5.72 12.26 6.59
C ARG A 237 4.95 11.08 7.15
N THR A 238 5.66 10.12 7.70
CA THR A 238 5.05 8.96 8.38
C THR A 238 4.18 9.36 9.57
N ILE A 239 4.60 10.37 10.34
CA ILE A 239 3.84 11.03 11.40
C ILE A 239 3.89 12.53 11.16
N ALA A 240 2.77 13.22 11.36
CA ALA A 240 2.69 14.67 11.17
C ALA A 240 3.42 15.43 12.27
N GLU A 241 3.99 16.58 11.90
CA GLU A 241 4.58 17.53 12.84
C GLU A 241 3.56 17.99 13.88
N GLY A 242 3.98 18.01 15.15
CA GLY A 242 3.13 18.34 16.30
C GLY A 242 2.46 17.16 16.97
N GLU A 243 2.55 15.94 16.42
CA GLU A 243 2.14 14.74 17.13
C GLU A 243 3.20 14.35 18.18
N ALA A 244 2.78 13.72 19.28
CA ALA A 244 3.60 13.55 20.50
C ALA A 244 4.94 12.82 20.28
N ARG A 245 5.01 11.89 19.30
CA ARG A 245 6.26 11.17 18.96
C ARG A 245 6.86 11.59 17.62
N TYR A 246 6.47 12.75 17.10
CA TYR A 246 7.06 13.25 15.87
C TYR A 246 8.55 13.55 16.06
N ASN A 247 9.36 12.99 15.19
CA ASN A 247 10.77 13.30 15.03
C ASN A 247 11.15 13.12 13.56
N PRO A 248 11.54 14.18 12.83
CA PRO A 248 11.86 14.10 11.41
C PRO A 248 13.05 13.18 11.10
N MET A 249 13.87 12.84 12.09
CA MET A 249 14.99 11.90 11.99
C MET A 249 14.64 10.49 12.48
N SER A 250 13.40 10.24 12.93
CA SER A 250 12.98 8.90 13.32
C SER A 250 12.73 8.03 12.11
N TYR A 251 13.06 6.73 12.20
CA TYR A 251 12.85 5.76 11.12
C TYR A 251 11.38 5.69 10.70
N HIS A 252 10.42 5.59 11.65
CA HIS A 252 8.98 5.49 11.36
C HIS A 252 8.11 6.63 11.94
N ASN A 253 8.68 7.60 12.69
CA ASN A 253 7.88 8.61 13.39
C ASN A 253 8.11 10.05 12.89
N GLY A 254 8.29 10.24 11.57
CA GLY A 254 8.40 11.59 10.99
C GLY A 254 9.19 11.67 9.68
N SER A 255 9.89 10.61 9.28
CA SER A 255 10.58 10.47 8.00
C SER A 255 9.60 10.38 6.81
N VAL A 256 10.15 10.42 5.60
CA VAL A 256 9.40 10.24 4.34
C VAL A 256 9.86 8.97 3.66
N TRP A 257 8.91 8.08 3.34
CA TRP A 257 9.14 6.82 2.68
C TRP A 257 8.57 6.84 1.26
N PRO A 258 9.38 6.64 0.22
CA PRO A 258 8.90 6.63 -1.16
C PRO A 258 7.79 5.61 -1.43
N HIS A 259 7.88 4.39 -0.86
CA HIS A 259 6.85 3.37 -1.08
C HIS A 259 5.50 3.76 -0.47
N ASP A 260 5.49 4.29 0.74
CA ASP A 260 4.32 4.81 1.46
C ASP A 260 3.64 5.90 0.61
N ASN A 261 4.43 6.86 0.13
CA ASN A 261 3.95 7.90 -0.77
C ASN A 261 3.49 7.37 -2.13
N GLY A 262 4.09 6.29 -2.63
CA GLY A 262 3.65 5.61 -3.85
C GLY A 262 2.26 4.99 -3.70
N LEU A 263 1.95 4.36 -2.56
CA LEU A 263 0.63 3.81 -2.25
C LEU A 263 -0.41 4.93 -2.08
N ILE A 264 -0.04 6.03 -1.41
CA ILE A 264 -0.89 7.23 -1.31
C ILE A 264 -1.21 7.78 -2.71
N ALA A 265 -0.23 7.86 -3.60
CA ALA A 265 -0.43 8.34 -4.97
C ALA A 265 -1.44 7.49 -5.76
N LEU A 266 -1.35 6.16 -5.65
CA LEU A 266 -2.34 5.25 -6.26
C LEU A 266 -3.74 5.49 -5.70
N GLY A 267 -3.86 5.70 -4.38
CA GLY A 267 -5.12 6.04 -3.74
C GLY A 267 -5.70 7.38 -4.21
N LEU A 268 -4.87 8.43 -4.31
CA LEU A 268 -5.28 9.73 -4.83
C LEU A 268 -5.81 9.62 -6.28
N SER A 269 -5.14 8.81 -7.10
CA SER A 269 -5.57 8.54 -8.47
C SER A 269 -6.92 7.84 -8.53
N LEU A 270 -7.13 6.81 -7.70
CA LEU A 270 -8.39 6.07 -7.62
C LEU A 270 -9.58 6.98 -7.32
N HIS A 271 -9.39 7.97 -6.44
CA HIS A 271 -10.41 8.94 -6.08
C HIS A 271 -10.47 10.18 -7.00
N GLY A 272 -9.66 10.23 -8.07
CA GLY A 272 -9.63 11.36 -9.01
C GLY A 272 -9.09 12.67 -8.42
N LEU A 273 -8.32 12.59 -7.35
CA LEU A 273 -7.75 13.73 -6.62
C LEU A 273 -6.46 14.22 -7.30
N ARG A 274 -6.59 14.82 -8.50
CA ARG A 274 -5.48 15.16 -9.40
C ARG A 274 -4.49 16.17 -8.80
N LYS A 275 -4.97 17.28 -8.23
CA LYS A 275 -4.11 18.32 -7.66
C LYS A 275 -3.25 17.80 -6.50
N PRO A 276 -3.80 17.08 -5.49
CA PRO A 276 -3.03 16.35 -4.50
C PRO A 276 -1.98 15.41 -5.08
N LEU A 277 -2.36 14.61 -6.09
CA LEU A 277 -1.46 13.66 -6.76
C LEU A 277 -0.26 14.35 -7.43
N VAL A 278 -0.50 15.40 -8.20
CA VAL A 278 0.57 16.17 -8.89
C VAL A 278 1.50 16.83 -7.87
N ARG A 279 0.97 17.36 -6.76
CA ARG A 279 1.77 17.95 -5.69
C ARG A 279 2.67 16.92 -5.02
N LEU A 280 2.14 15.75 -4.71
CA LEU A 280 2.89 14.63 -4.11
C LEU A 280 4.01 14.15 -5.03
N LEU A 281 3.68 13.92 -6.30
CA LEU A 281 4.67 13.53 -7.32
C LEU A 281 5.79 14.57 -7.44
N GLY A 282 5.46 15.85 -7.51
CA GLY A 282 6.45 16.92 -7.64
C GLY A 282 7.49 16.85 -6.56
N GLY A 283 7.06 16.66 -5.31
CA GLY A 283 7.97 16.50 -4.17
C GLY A 283 8.91 15.30 -4.31
N LEU A 284 8.38 14.11 -4.64
CA LEU A 284 9.18 12.90 -4.82
C LEU A 284 10.11 12.99 -6.03
N PHE A 285 9.64 13.56 -7.13
CA PHE A 285 10.47 13.76 -8.32
C PHE A 285 11.63 14.70 -8.02
N ASP A 286 11.36 15.85 -7.40
CA ASP A 286 12.39 16.79 -6.99
C ASP A 286 13.37 16.16 -6.00
N ALA A 287 12.90 15.34 -5.04
CA ALA A 287 13.78 14.62 -4.12
C ALA A 287 14.72 13.67 -4.87
N ALA A 288 14.22 12.94 -5.88
CA ALA A 288 15.03 12.03 -6.68
C ALA A 288 16.16 12.76 -7.44
N LEU A 289 15.98 14.04 -7.83
CA LEU A 289 17.01 14.81 -8.52
C LEU A 289 18.29 15.02 -7.66
N TRP A 290 18.13 14.98 -6.34
CA TRP A 290 19.22 15.16 -5.36
C TRP A 290 19.89 13.85 -4.95
N THR A 291 19.38 12.69 -5.38
CA THR A 291 19.92 11.38 -5.02
C THR A 291 20.84 10.85 -6.11
N ASP A 292 21.78 9.99 -5.71
CA ASP A 292 22.68 9.32 -6.63
C ASP A 292 21.91 8.51 -7.68
N MET A 293 22.34 8.61 -8.94
CA MET A 293 21.69 7.95 -10.09
C MET A 293 20.19 8.25 -10.21
N LYS A 294 19.69 9.30 -9.55
CA LYS A 294 18.23 9.66 -9.48
C LYS A 294 17.37 8.55 -8.89
N ARG A 295 17.91 7.76 -7.98
CA ARG A 295 17.22 6.68 -7.29
C ARG A 295 16.73 7.16 -5.92
N LEU A 296 15.44 6.98 -5.67
CA LEU A 296 14.89 7.22 -4.33
C LEU A 296 15.43 6.17 -3.35
N PRO A 297 15.94 6.60 -2.18
CA PRO A 297 16.37 5.67 -1.12
C PRO A 297 15.16 5.05 -0.44
N GLU A 298 15.41 4.11 0.46
CA GLU A 298 14.38 3.52 1.33
C GLU A 298 13.53 4.59 2.02
N LEU A 299 14.19 5.56 2.64
CA LEU A 299 13.58 6.74 3.27
C LEU A 299 14.58 7.91 3.28
N PHE A 300 14.08 9.07 3.60
CA PHE A 300 14.86 10.25 3.97
C PHE A 300 14.19 11.01 5.13
N CYS A 301 14.95 11.86 5.82
CA CYS A 301 14.44 12.59 6.98
C CYS A 301 13.29 13.54 6.58
N GLY A 302 12.31 13.71 7.46
CA GLY A 302 11.10 14.48 7.22
C GLY A 302 11.22 15.99 7.46
N PHE A 303 12.43 16.58 7.39
CA PHE A 303 12.60 18.02 7.51
C PHE A 303 11.87 18.80 6.40
N PRO A 304 11.40 20.02 6.68
CA PRO A 304 10.79 20.86 5.66
C PRO A 304 11.75 21.13 4.49
N ARG A 305 11.20 21.20 3.27
CA ARG A 305 11.98 21.60 2.09
C ARG A 305 12.44 23.03 2.20
N LEU A 306 13.74 23.23 2.03
CA LEU A 306 14.37 24.56 1.97
C LEU A 306 14.85 24.87 0.54
N PRO A 307 14.80 26.14 0.09
CA PRO A 307 15.31 26.53 -1.22
C PRO A 307 16.80 26.20 -1.38
N GLY A 308 17.16 25.61 -2.52
CA GLY A 308 18.56 25.29 -2.86
C GLY A 308 19.17 24.11 -2.09
N GLN A 309 18.39 23.40 -1.29
CA GLN A 309 18.83 22.22 -0.53
C GLN A 309 18.03 20.99 -0.92
N GLY A 310 18.71 19.85 -0.96
CA GLY A 310 18.07 18.54 -1.15
C GLY A 310 17.44 18.01 0.15
N PRO A 311 16.71 16.87 0.08
CA PRO A 311 16.22 16.21 1.27
C PRO A 311 17.39 15.71 2.13
N THR A 312 17.26 15.81 3.44
CA THR A 312 18.26 15.28 4.38
C THR A 312 18.26 13.75 4.30
N ALA A 313 19.40 13.16 3.96
CA ALA A 313 19.54 11.72 3.89
C ALA A 313 19.36 11.07 5.27
N TYR A 314 18.70 9.89 5.29
CA TYR A 314 18.69 9.05 6.47
C TYR A 314 19.96 8.18 6.47
N PRO A 315 20.79 8.21 7.53
CA PRO A 315 22.17 7.70 7.46
C PRO A 315 22.32 6.22 7.08
N VAL A 316 21.35 5.39 7.47
CA VAL A 316 21.39 3.92 7.25
C VAL A 316 20.29 3.45 6.30
N ALA A 317 19.71 4.34 5.50
CA ALA A 317 18.72 3.98 4.49
C ALA A 317 19.32 3.04 3.44
N CYS A 318 18.61 1.96 3.11
CA CYS A 318 19.00 1.06 2.03
C CYS A 318 18.89 1.77 0.66
N LEU A 319 19.93 1.61 -0.16
CA LEU A 319 19.99 2.12 -1.53
C LEU A 319 20.82 1.17 -2.40
N PRO A 320 20.23 0.43 -3.36
CA PRO A 320 18.81 0.42 -3.73
C PRO A 320 17.93 -0.32 -2.72
N GLN A 321 16.63 0.04 -2.70
CA GLN A 321 15.59 -0.63 -1.94
C GLN A 321 14.44 -0.97 -2.89
N ALA A 322 13.95 -2.22 -2.85
CA ALA A 322 12.99 -2.73 -3.84
C ALA A 322 11.68 -1.93 -3.88
N TRP A 323 11.07 -1.66 -2.72
CA TRP A 323 9.81 -0.92 -2.69
C TRP A 323 9.97 0.57 -2.99
N ALA A 324 11.12 1.19 -2.66
CA ALA A 324 11.42 2.55 -3.08
C ALA A 324 11.58 2.65 -4.61
N SER A 325 12.24 1.67 -5.23
CA SER A 325 12.35 1.58 -6.69
C SER A 325 10.98 1.35 -7.35
N ALA A 326 10.12 0.55 -6.75
CA ALA A 326 8.77 0.29 -7.23
C ALA A 326 7.85 1.52 -7.14
N SER A 327 8.10 2.43 -6.19
CA SER A 327 7.28 3.64 -5.99
C SER A 327 7.28 4.56 -7.22
N ALA A 328 8.38 4.63 -7.96
CA ALA A 328 8.46 5.40 -9.20
C ALA A 328 7.44 4.91 -10.25
N PHE A 329 7.27 3.59 -10.38
CA PHE A 329 6.27 2.99 -11.27
C PHE A 329 4.85 3.17 -10.75
N ALA A 330 4.65 3.08 -9.43
CA ALA A 330 3.35 3.31 -8.80
C ALA A 330 2.88 4.74 -9.05
N VAL A 331 3.74 5.72 -8.85
CA VAL A 331 3.43 7.14 -9.08
C VAL A 331 3.18 7.42 -10.56
N LEU A 332 3.98 6.87 -11.47
CA LEU A 332 3.75 6.99 -12.91
C LEU A 332 2.42 6.37 -13.32
N GLY A 333 2.12 5.17 -12.81
CA GLY A 333 0.84 4.50 -13.02
C GLY A 333 -0.35 5.31 -12.51
N ALA A 334 -0.20 5.95 -11.34
CA ALA A 334 -1.21 6.82 -10.74
C ALA A 334 -1.50 8.06 -11.60
N LEU A 335 -0.45 8.71 -12.12
CA LEU A 335 -0.60 9.88 -13.00
C LEU A 335 -1.32 9.54 -14.29
N LEU A 336 -0.93 8.44 -14.91
CA LEU A 336 -1.52 8.01 -16.17
C LEU A 336 -2.91 7.39 -15.98
N GLY A 337 -3.26 7.00 -14.76
CA GLY A 337 -4.49 6.28 -14.46
C GLY A 337 -4.61 4.99 -15.27
N VAL A 338 -3.46 4.33 -15.55
CA VAL A 338 -3.43 3.17 -16.43
C VAL A 338 -4.06 1.95 -15.78
N THR A 339 -5.03 1.35 -16.46
CA THR A 339 -5.71 0.10 -16.05
C THR A 339 -5.82 -0.87 -17.23
N PHE A 340 -5.98 -2.14 -16.92
CA PHE A 340 -5.98 -3.21 -17.90
C PHE A 340 -7.25 -4.04 -17.81
N ARG A 341 -7.80 -4.40 -18.98
CA ARG A 341 -8.94 -5.29 -19.13
C ARG A 341 -8.55 -6.43 -20.10
N PRO A 342 -7.87 -7.47 -19.61
CA PRO A 342 -7.38 -8.56 -20.46
C PRO A 342 -8.49 -9.30 -21.20
N ASP A 343 -9.65 -9.49 -20.57
CA ASP A 343 -10.85 -10.07 -21.13
C ASP A 343 -11.40 -9.30 -22.35
N GLN A 344 -11.26 -7.97 -22.32
CA GLN A 344 -11.66 -7.06 -23.40
C GLN A 344 -10.50 -6.68 -24.34
N ARG A 345 -9.29 -7.18 -24.05
CA ARG A 345 -8.04 -6.76 -24.75
C ARG A 345 -7.86 -5.25 -24.77
N GLN A 346 -8.18 -4.58 -23.66
CA GLN A 346 -8.23 -3.13 -23.59
C GLN A 346 -7.28 -2.59 -22.52
N ILE A 347 -6.56 -1.51 -22.87
CA ILE A 347 -5.82 -0.65 -21.94
C ILE A 347 -6.60 0.64 -21.79
N ARG A 348 -6.85 1.05 -20.56
CA ARG A 348 -7.57 2.30 -20.24
C ARG A 348 -6.66 3.26 -19.51
N PHE A 349 -6.81 4.53 -19.81
CA PHE A 349 -6.23 5.65 -19.09
C PHE A 349 -7.39 6.42 -18.47
N VAL A 350 -7.51 6.30 -17.13
CA VAL A 350 -8.64 6.86 -16.37
C VAL A 350 -8.20 8.17 -15.76
N ARG A 351 -8.80 9.27 -16.20
CA ARG A 351 -8.48 10.63 -15.72
C ARG A 351 -6.97 10.90 -15.68
N PRO A 352 -6.22 10.67 -16.78
CA PRO A 352 -4.79 10.91 -16.80
C PRO A 352 -4.48 12.38 -16.50
N VAL A 353 -3.35 12.63 -15.83
CA VAL A 353 -2.85 13.98 -15.56
C VAL A 353 -1.35 14.01 -15.80
N LEU A 354 -0.85 15.09 -16.40
CA LEU A 354 0.58 15.36 -16.53
C LEU A 354 0.92 16.61 -15.72
N PRO A 355 2.03 16.58 -14.95
CA PRO A 355 2.46 17.74 -14.19
C PRO A 355 2.74 18.95 -15.11
N PRO A 356 2.67 20.21 -14.62
CA PRO A 356 2.85 21.41 -15.42
C PRO A 356 4.18 21.49 -16.20
N TRP A 357 5.24 20.89 -15.66
CA TRP A 357 6.57 20.85 -16.28
C TRP A 357 6.75 19.73 -17.30
N LEU A 358 5.75 18.85 -17.48
CA LEU A 358 5.80 17.70 -18.38
C LEU A 358 4.77 17.87 -19.50
N GLU A 359 5.23 18.29 -20.67
CA GLU A 359 4.34 18.54 -21.82
C GLU A 359 3.91 17.27 -22.53
N MET A 360 4.79 16.26 -22.54
CA MET A 360 4.59 15.03 -23.29
C MET A 360 5.14 13.80 -22.58
N VAL A 361 4.41 12.69 -22.69
CA VAL A 361 4.89 11.36 -22.31
C VAL A 361 4.73 10.42 -23.49
N ARG A 362 5.81 9.75 -23.90
CA ARG A 362 5.80 8.68 -24.89
C ARG A 362 5.97 7.34 -24.19
N ILE A 363 5.08 6.40 -24.50
CA ILE A 363 5.12 5.04 -23.97
C ILE A 363 5.29 4.09 -25.15
N GLU A 364 6.35 3.30 -25.12
CA GLU A 364 6.67 2.33 -26.16
C GLU A 364 6.47 0.92 -25.65
N ASN A 365 5.95 0.04 -26.50
CA ASN A 365 5.80 -1.38 -26.26
C ASN A 365 4.96 -1.70 -24.98
N LEU A 366 3.92 -0.92 -24.72
CA LEU A 366 2.98 -1.22 -23.63
C LEU A 366 2.20 -2.48 -23.99
N ARG A 367 2.40 -3.55 -23.22
CA ARG A 367 1.90 -4.89 -23.56
C ARG A 367 0.66 -5.28 -22.79
N LEU A 368 -0.23 -6.01 -23.47
CA LEU A 368 -1.33 -6.75 -22.87
C LEU A 368 -1.49 -8.09 -23.62
N GLY A 369 -1.19 -9.20 -22.94
CA GLY A 369 -1.09 -10.50 -23.58
C GLY A 369 -0.03 -10.52 -24.69
N GLY A 370 -0.37 -11.05 -25.86
CA GLY A 370 0.51 -11.07 -27.04
C GLY A 370 0.49 -9.79 -27.87
N ALA A 371 -0.29 -8.78 -27.48
CA ALA A 371 -0.40 -7.50 -28.20
C ALA A 371 0.40 -6.38 -27.52
N SER A 372 0.77 -5.35 -28.30
CA SER A 372 1.43 -4.15 -27.77
C SER A 372 1.01 -2.87 -28.49
N VAL A 373 1.21 -1.75 -27.83
CA VAL A 373 0.90 -0.42 -28.34
C VAL A 373 2.02 0.57 -28.00
N ASP A 374 2.34 1.43 -28.95
CA ASP A 374 3.15 2.64 -28.77
C ASP A 374 2.19 3.83 -28.80
N LEU A 375 2.31 4.74 -27.85
CA LEU A 375 1.43 5.89 -27.75
C LEU A 375 2.17 7.13 -27.23
N VAL A 376 1.58 8.28 -27.46
CA VAL A 376 2.03 9.56 -26.92
C VAL A 376 0.86 10.27 -26.26
N MET A 377 1.12 10.88 -25.12
CA MET A 377 0.18 11.74 -24.40
C MET A 377 0.74 13.15 -24.37
N HIS A 378 -0.11 14.13 -24.65
CA HIS A 378 0.23 15.55 -24.59
C HIS A 378 -0.66 16.24 -23.56
N ARG A 379 -0.06 17.13 -22.76
CA ARG A 379 -0.78 18.05 -21.89
C ARG A 379 -1.18 19.30 -22.71
N HIS A 380 -2.40 19.75 -22.52
CA HIS A 380 -2.95 20.98 -23.10
C HIS A 380 -3.27 22.01 -22.01
N GLU A 381 -3.69 23.19 -22.42
CA GLU A 381 -4.23 24.20 -21.50
C GLU A 381 -5.41 23.63 -20.71
N GLY A 382 -5.56 24.06 -19.44
CA GLY A 382 -6.62 23.54 -18.54
C GLY A 382 -6.36 22.15 -17.98
N ASP A 383 -5.10 21.65 -18.04
CA ASP A 383 -4.69 20.32 -17.56
C ASP A 383 -5.35 19.14 -18.29
N GLU A 384 -5.89 19.38 -19.47
CA GLU A 384 -6.39 18.32 -20.35
C GLU A 384 -5.24 17.50 -20.93
N VAL A 385 -5.47 16.18 -21.05
CA VAL A 385 -4.49 15.25 -21.63
C VAL A 385 -5.11 14.58 -22.86
N SER A 386 -4.49 14.77 -24.03
CA SER A 386 -4.82 14.00 -25.24
C SER A 386 -3.91 12.77 -25.34
N LEU A 387 -4.43 11.72 -25.99
CA LEU A 387 -3.71 10.50 -26.26
C LEU A 387 -3.79 10.18 -27.75
N ARG A 388 -2.63 9.91 -28.37
CA ARG A 388 -2.53 9.42 -29.73
C ARG A 388 -1.80 8.09 -29.78
N VAL A 389 -2.39 7.10 -30.40
CA VAL A 389 -1.75 5.81 -30.67
C VAL A 389 -0.86 5.96 -31.89
N LEU A 390 0.43 5.66 -31.73
CA LEU A 390 1.44 5.74 -32.79
C LEU A 390 1.56 4.42 -33.55
N ARG A 391 1.47 3.29 -32.84
CA ARG A 391 1.65 1.95 -33.41
C ARG A 391 0.86 0.92 -32.62
N ARG A 392 0.29 -0.06 -33.31
CA ARG A 392 -0.34 -1.24 -32.70
C ARG A 392 0.26 -2.51 -33.31
N ARG A 393 0.49 -3.50 -32.44
CA ARG A 393 0.81 -4.87 -32.83
C ARG A 393 -0.17 -5.82 -32.16
N GLY A 394 -0.85 -6.64 -32.95
CA GLY A 394 -1.91 -7.51 -32.45
C GLY A 394 -3.22 -6.75 -32.18
N ARG A 395 -4.22 -7.48 -31.67
CA ARG A 395 -5.56 -6.94 -31.37
C ARG A 395 -5.58 -6.35 -29.96
N ILE A 396 -5.56 -5.04 -29.87
CA ILE A 396 -5.57 -4.27 -28.62
C ILE A 396 -6.35 -2.98 -28.80
N GLU A 397 -7.15 -2.61 -27.85
CA GLU A 397 -7.89 -1.36 -27.80
C GLU A 397 -7.28 -0.44 -26.74
N VAL A 398 -7.32 0.87 -26.99
CA VAL A 398 -6.89 1.91 -26.06
C VAL A 398 -8.05 2.88 -25.87
N ALA A 399 -8.42 3.15 -24.62
CA ALA A 399 -9.48 4.09 -24.27
C ALA A 399 -8.98 5.11 -23.24
N VAL A 400 -9.41 6.36 -23.40
CA VAL A 400 -9.27 7.41 -22.38
C VAL A 400 -10.63 7.61 -21.75
N ILE A 401 -10.67 7.65 -20.42
CA ILE A 401 -11.89 7.85 -19.62
C ILE A 401 -11.65 9.10 -18.75
N ASN A 402 -12.34 10.18 -19.04
CA ASN A 402 -12.26 11.45 -18.32
C ASN A 402 -13.25 11.53 -17.15
#